data_93e768ee1f1ef7945c0b8b41901554f0
#
_entry.id   93e768ee1f1ef7945c0b8b41901554f0
#
_cell.length_a   1.000
_cell.length_b   1.000
_cell.length_c   1.000
_cell.angle_alpha   90.00
_cell.angle_beta   90.00
_cell.angle_gamma   90.00
#
_symmetry.space_group_name_H-M   'P 1'
#
loop_
_entity.id
_entity.type
_entity.pdbx_description
1 polymer ?
#
loop_
_entity_poly.entity_id
_entity_poly.type
_entity_poly.pdbx_seq_one_letter_code
_entity_poly.pdbx_strand_id
1 'polypeptide(L)'
;IPPRGPDAALTVPGAIGGWQKALELAKSHGGKLPLHVLLADAIRHAREGYAVSASEGREEAKEIALIKQAPGFLDTYYFNNERPKGGERRKVENLAHTLEHLAREGLDQFYRGDIAREIGADAEKIGSPLRRSDLEKYNSVWRDPLALRLKDVTLYNFPPPTQGLA
;
A
#
# COMPACT_ATOMS: atom_id res chain seq x y z
N ILE A 1 -18.04 -13.91 -0.13
CA ILE A 1 -17.01 -12.92 0.19
C ILE A 1 -17.69 -11.57 0.14
N PRO A 2 -17.63 -10.75 1.19
CA PRO A 2 -18.18 -9.42 1.16
C PRO A 2 -17.45 -8.54 0.13
N PRO A 3 -18.10 -7.51 -0.42
CA PRO A 3 -17.48 -6.67 -1.44
C PRO A 3 -16.37 -5.76 -0.86
N ARG A 4 -16.37 -5.50 0.44
CA ARG A 4 -15.42 -4.61 1.14
C ARG A 4 -15.27 -5.03 2.62
N GLY A 5 -14.27 -4.47 3.27
CA GLY A 5 -13.98 -4.68 4.68
C GLY A 5 -12.93 -5.75 4.95
N PRO A 6 -12.65 -6.07 6.21
CA PRO A 6 -11.58 -7.00 6.60
C PRO A 6 -11.71 -8.40 5.98
N ASP A 7 -12.93 -8.92 5.87
CA ASP A 7 -13.20 -10.24 5.30
C ASP A 7 -13.05 -10.28 3.77
N ALA A 8 -12.92 -9.13 3.11
CA ALA A 8 -12.61 -9.00 1.69
C ALA A 8 -11.11 -8.91 1.40
N ALA A 9 -10.27 -8.79 2.42
CA ALA A 9 -8.81 -8.71 2.29
C ALA A 9 -8.22 -10.11 2.03
N LEU A 10 -8.25 -10.54 0.78
CA LEU A 10 -7.85 -11.89 0.35
C LEU A 10 -6.47 -11.96 -0.30
N THR A 11 -5.79 -10.83 -0.46
CA THR A 11 -4.50 -10.77 -1.14
C THR A 11 -3.43 -10.20 -0.23
N VAL A 12 -2.20 -10.70 -0.38
CA VAL A 12 -1.05 -10.13 0.30
C VAL A 12 -0.75 -8.75 -0.31
N PRO A 13 -0.52 -7.70 0.52
CA PRO A 13 -0.13 -6.38 0.03
C PRO A 13 1.19 -6.43 -0.74
N GLY A 14 1.17 -6.17 -2.05
CA GLY A 14 2.32 -6.39 -2.94
C GLY A 14 3.20 -5.17 -3.21
N ALA A 15 2.80 -3.96 -2.79
CA ALA A 15 3.49 -2.71 -3.14
C ALA A 15 4.96 -2.70 -2.71
N ILE A 16 5.25 -3.11 -1.47
CA ILE A 16 6.61 -3.13 -0.92
C ILE A 16 7.51 -4.13 -1.69
N GLY A 17 6.97 -5.28 -2.07
CA GLY A 17 7.69 -6.23 -2.91
C GLY A 17 7.96 -5.68 -4.32
N GLY A 18 7.06 -4.88 -4.87
CA GLY A 18 7.28 -4.13 -6.11
C GLY A 18 8.44 -3.13 -5.96
N TRP A 19 8.52 -2.41 -4.81
CA TRP A 19 9.65 -1.52 -4.52
C TRP A 19 10.97 -2.28 -4.41
N GLN A 20 10.99 -3.47 -3.81
CA GLN A 20 12.19 -4.32 -3.78
C GLN A 20 12.69 -4.62 -5.20
N LYS A 21 11.79 -5.04 -6.10
CA LYS A 21 12.12 -5.31 -7.50
C LYS A 21 12.59 -4.06 -8.25
N ALA A 22 11.93 -2.93 -8.05
CA ALA A 22 12.35 -1.66 -8.64
C ALA A 22 13.76 -1.23 -8.18
N LEU A 23 14.09 -1.42 -6.90
CA LEU A 23 15.42 -1.14 -6.36
C LEU A 23 16.49 -2.10 -6.89
N GLU A 24 16.18 -3.39 -7.06
CA GLU A 24 17.06 -4.37 -7.70
C GLU A 24 17.39 -3.91 -9.13
N LEU A 25 16.38 -3.52 -9.89
CA LEU A 25 16.54 -3.01 -11.26
C LEU A 25 17.34 -1.70 -11.29
N ALA A 26 17.01 -0.75 -10.41
CA ALA A 26 17.73 0.52 -10.33
C ALA A 26 19.23 0.29 -10.06
N LYS A 27 19.57 -0.61 -9.14
CA LYS A 27 20.98 -0.97 -8.84
C LYS A 27 21.69 -1.54 -10.07
N SER A 28 21.05 -2.41 -10.85
CA SER A 28 21.63 -2.98 -12.07
C SER A 28 21.91 -1.92 -13.15
N HIS A 29 21.24 -0.76 -13.08
CA HIS A 29 21.44 0.40 -13.95
C HIS A 29 22.27 1.53 -13.28
N GLY A 30 22.99 1.22 -12.20
CA GLY A 30 23.89 2.17 -11.54
C GLY A 30 23.22 3.08 -10.52
N GLY A 31 21.98 2.82 -10.11
CA GLY A 31 21.31 3.55 -9.02
C GLY A 31 22.03 3.36 -7.69
N LYS A 32 22.30 4.47 -6.96
CA LYS A 32 23.11 4.48 -5.74
C LYS A 32 22.40 5.10 -4.53
N LEU A 33 21.21 5.67 -4.72
CA LEU A 33 20.50 6.32 -3.61
C LEU A 33 20.07 5.27 -2.56
N PRO A 34 20.43 5.49 -1.29
CA PRO A 34 19.99 4.60 -0.22
C PRO A 34 18.51 4.75 0.08
N LEU A 35 17.91 3.70 0.63
CA LEU A 35 16.47 3.63 0.86
C LEU A 35 15.93 4.76 1.74
N HIS A 36 16.67 5.16 2.77
CA HIS A 36 16.27 6.27 3.66
C HIS A 36 16.17 7.62 2.92
N VAL A 37 16.99 7.85 1.90
CA VAL A 37 16.88 9.05 1.06
C VAL A 37 15.67 8.97 0.15
N LEU A 38 15.40 7.79 -0.43
CA LEU A 38 14.24 7.57 -1.31
C LEU A 38 12.90 7.72 -0.56
N LEU A 39 12.86 7.34 0.71
CA LEU A 39 11.64 7.43 1.53
C LEU A 39 11.50 8.75 2.31
N ALA A 40 12.53 9.61 2.32
CA ALA A 40 12.57 10.80 3.16
C ALA A 40 11.35 11.72 2.98
N ASP A 41 10.94 12.01 1.75
CA ASP A 41 9.78 12.87 1.48
C ASP A 41 8.46 12.21 1.86
N ALA A 42 8.32 10.90 1.64
CA ALA A 42 7.13 10.17 2.06
C ALA A 42 6.98 10.16 3.59
N ILE A 43 8.10 9.94 4.32
CA ILE A 43 8.15 10.02 5.78
C ILE A 43 7.77 11.41 6.26
N ARG A 44 8.35 12.46 5.66
CA ARG A 44 8.05 13.85 5.99
C ARG A 44 6.57 14.18 5.76
N HIS A 45 5.99 13.81 4.63
CA HIS A 45 4.58 14.01 4.35
C HIS A 45 3.65 13.26 5.30
N ALA A 46 4.00 12.03 5.68
CA ALA A 46 3.23 11.27 6.65
C ALA A 46 3.27 11.91 8.05
N ARG A 47 4.43 12.43 8.46
CA ARG A 47 4.65 13.04 9.78
C ARG A 47 4.15 14.48 9.89
N GLU A 48 4.50 15.32 8.91
CA GLU A 48 4.14 16.74 8.93
C GLU A 48 2.75 17.00 8.36
N GLY A 49 2.27 16.08 7.55
CA GLY A 49 0.98 16.11 6.90
C GLY A 49 1.03 16.60 5.45
N TYR A 50 0.05 16.17 4.70
CA TYR A 50 -0.21 16.57 3.32
C TYR A 50 -1.60 17.22 3.19
N ALA A 51 -1.81 18.03 2.16
CA ALA A 51 -3.12 18.60 1.90
C ALA A 51 -4.06 17.55 1.29
N VAL A 52 -5.22 17.35 1.93
CA VAL A 52 -6.28 16.47 1.43
C VAL A 52 -6.78 16.99 0.08
N SER A 53 -6.90 16.13 -0.91
CA SER A 53 -7.44 16.51 -2.21
C SER A 53 -8.97 16.70 -2.16
N ALA A 54 -9.52 17.49 -3.08
CA ALA A 54 -10.97 17.65 -3.20
C ALA A 54 -11.68 16.32 -3.56
N SER A 55 -11.00 15.42 -4.27
CA SER A 55 -11.54 14.08 -4.60
C SER A 55 -11.57 13.16 -3.38
N GLU A 56 -10.54 13.17 -2.55
CA GLU A 56 -10.51 12.41 -1.29
C GLU A 56 -11.65 12.82 -0.34
N GLY A 57 -11.99 14.11 -0.31
CA GLY A 57 -13.11 14.63 0.48
C GLY A 57 -14.51 14.24 -0.05
N ARG A 58 -14.65 13.65 -1.24
CA ARG A 58 -15.93 13.39 -1.92
C ARG A 58 -16.39 11.93 -1.96
N GLU A 59 -15.79 11.04 -1.20
CA GLU A 59 -16.20 9.62 -1.19
C GLU A 59 -17.70 9.42 -0.89
N GLU A 60 -18.30 8.39 -1.50
CA GLU A 60 -19.72 8.10 -1.33
C GLU A 60 -20.05 7.56 0.06
N ALA A 61 -21.11 8.11 0.68
CA ALA A 61 -21.52 7.76 2.04
C ALA A 61 -21.86 6.26 2.23
N LYS A 62 -22.33 5.58 1.19
CA LYS A 62 -22.68 4.15 1.25
C LYS A 62 -21.46 3.26 1.42
N GLU A 63 -20.35 3.56 0.74
CA GLU A 63 -19.12 2.79 0.84
C GLU A 63 -18.45 2.96 2.19
N ILE A 64 -18.48 4.18 2.71
CA ILE A 64 -17.94 4.50 4.03
C ILE A 64 -18.69 3.75 5.14
N ALA A 65 -20.01 3.61 5.07
CA ALA A 65 -20.78 2.89 6.08
C ALA A 65 -20.31 1.44 6.27
N LEU A 66 -19.81 0.80 5.20
CA LEU A 66 -19.29 -0.58 5.26
C LEU A 66 -17.90 -0.68 5.89
N ILE A 67 -17.05 0.35 5.74
CA ILE A 67 -15.66 0.31 6.19
C ILE A 67 -15.40 1.07 7.49
N LYS A 68 -16.30 1.96 7.91
CA LYS A 68 -16.19 2.70 9.19
C LYS A 68 -16.06 1.80 10.40
N GLN A 69 -16.59 0.59 10.35
CA GLN A 69 -16.53 -0.37 11.45
C GLN A 69 -15.18 -1.10 11.52
N ALA A 70 -14.35 -0.96 10.48
CA ALA A 70 -13.02 -1.56 10.49
C ALA A 70 -12.16 -0.87 11.56
N PRO A 71 -11.51 -1.64 12.46
CA PRO A 71 -10.65 -1.08 13.50
C PRO A 71 -9.56 -0.19 12.91
N GLY A 72 -9.35 0.99 13.50
CA GLY A 72 -8.36 1.96 13.06
C GLY A 72 -8.75 2.79 11.82
N PHE A 73 -9.89 2.51 11.17
CA PHE A 73 -10.29 3.26 9.99
C PHE A 73 -10.55 4.73 10.31
N LEU A 74 -11.36 5.00 11.35
CA LEU A 74 -11.67 6.38 11.74
C LEU A 74 -10.43 7.13 12.21
N ASP A 75 -9.58 6.50 13.00
CA ASP A 75 -8.34 7.11 13.51
C ASP A 75 -7.37 7.46 12.38
N THR A 76 -7.39 6.66 11.30
CA THR A 76 -6.51 6.87 10.14
C THR A 76 -7.06 7.89 9.16
N TYR A 77 -8.39 7.91 8.92
CA TYR A 77 -8.99 8.63 7.80
C TYR A 77 -9.90 9.80 8.19
N TYR A 78 -10.17 9.98 9.49
CA TYR A 78 -11.06 11.03 9.99
C TYR A 78 -10.34 11.92 11.02
N PHE A 79 -10.78 13.19 11.14
CA PHE A 79 -10.38 14.11 12.19
C PHE A 79 -11.57 14.35 13.11
N ASN A 80 -11.43 14.07 14.43
CA ASN A 80 -12.50 14.24 15.40
C ASN A 80 -13.85 13.64 14.95
N ASN A 81 -13.81 12.46 14.33
CA ASN A 81 -14.96 11.78 13.72
C ASN A 81 -15.58 12.51 12.50
N GLU A 82 -14.92 13.54 11.97
CA GLU A 82 -15.32 14.23 10.76
C GLU A 82 -14.42 13.89 9.60
N ARG A 83 -14.98 13.88 8.39
CA ARG A 83 -14.19 13.71 7.17
C ARG A 83 -13.30 14.93 6.95
N PRO A 84 -12.05 14.72 6.54
CA PRO A 84 -11.21 15.83 6.16
C PRO A 84 -11.77 16.54 4.92
N LYS A 85 -11.76 17.85 4.94
CA LYS A 85 -12.15 18.69 3.79
C LYS A 85 -10.96 18.91 2.86
N GLY A 86 -11.24 19.13 1.59
CA GLY A 86 -10.19 19.51 0.64
C GLY A 86 -9.37 20.71 1.13
N GLY A 87 -8.05 20.59 1.09
CA GLY A 87 -7.10 21.58 1.59
C GLY A 87 -6.72 21.43 3.07
N GLU A 88 -7.46 20.69 3.87
CA GLU A 88 -7.05 20.40 5.25
C GLU A 88 -5.77 19.55 5.28
N ARG A 89 -4.94 19.77 6.29
CA ARG A 89 -3.69 19.02 6.48
C ARG A 89 -3.94 17.75 7.26
N ARG A 90 -3.61 16.61 6.64
CA ARG A 90 -3.73 15.28 7.25
C ARG A 90 -2.37 14.69 7.55
N LYS A 91 -2.18 14.21 8.78
CA LYS A 91 -1.02 13.45 9.23
C LYS A 91 -1.37 11.98 9.37
N VAL A 92 -0.39 11.10 9.14
CA VAL A 92 -0.55 9.65 9.30
C VAL A 92 0.69 9.12 10.03
N GLU A 93 0.75 9.36 11.34
CA GLU A 93 1.92 9.06 12.18
C GLU A 93 2.34 7.58 12.09
N ASN A 94 1.39 6.65 12.13
CA ASN A 94 1.69 5.22 12.02
C ASN A 94 2.35 4.86 10.69
N LEU A 95 1.96 5.53 9.58
CA LEU A 95 2.61 5.37 8.29
C LEU A 95 4.04 5.92 8.32
N ALA A 96 4.27 7.06 8.97
CA ALA A 96 5.61 7.61 9.12
C ALA A 96 6.52 6.62 9.87
N HIS A 97 6.08 6.06 10.99
CA HIS A 97 6.83 5.06 11.75
C HIS A 97 7.13 3.79 10.93
N THR A 98 6.14 3.30 10.18
CA THR A 98 6.33 2.14 9.30
C THR A 98 7.37 2.41 8.22
N LEU A 99 7.30 3.57 7.55
CA LEU A 99 8.26 3.95 6.51
C LEU A 99 9.67 4.17 7.09
N GLU A 100 9.80 4.76 8.28
CA GLU A 100 11.07 4.90 8.98
C GLU A 100 11.67 3.54 9.36
N HIS A 101 10.85 2.62 9.84
CA HIS A 101 11.29 1.26 10.14
C HIS A 101 11.81 0.57 8.86
N LEU A 102 11.07 0.64 7.76
CA LEU A 102 11.50 0.10 6.47
C LEU A 102 12.79 0.78 5.95
N ALA A 103 12.90 2.11 6.12
CA ALA A 103 14.08 2.86 5.70
C ALA A 103 15.34 2.42 6.44
N ARG A 104 15.22 2.05 7.72
CA ARG A 104 16.31 1.64 8.61
C ARG A 104 16.66 0.16 8.49
N GLU A 105 15.64 -0.71 8.55
CA GLU A 105 15.83 -2.15 8.66
C GLU A 105 15.69 -2.90 7.30
N GLY A 106 15.18 -2.20 6.26
CA GLY A 106 14.98 -2.75 4.93
C GLY A 106 13.56 -3.22 4.64
N LEU A 107 13.24 -3.33 3.34
CA LEU A 107 11.89 -3.62 2.88
C LEU A 107 11.40 -5.04 3.22
N ASP A 108 12.32 -5.98 3.49
CA ASP A 108 11.95 -7.36 3.84
C ASP A 108 11.24 -7.45 5.19
N GLN A 109 11.41 -6.47 6.08
CA GLN A 109 10.70 -6.35 7.35
C GLN A 109 9.17 -6.35 7.18
N PHE A 110 8.69 -5.86 6.03
CA PHE A 110 7.26 -5.86 5.72
C PHE A 110 6.68 -7.28 5.59
N TYR A 111 7.47 -8.22 5.10
CA TYR A 111 7.00 -9.57 4.84
C TYR A 111 7.49 -10.61 5.86
N ARG A 112 8.66 -10.41 6.45
CA ARG A 112 9.32 -11.42 7.30
C ARG A 112 9.74 -10.91 8.67
N GLY A 113 9.61 -9.61 8.90
CA GLY A 113 9.99 -8.96 10.16
C GLY A 113 8.83 -8.62 11.06
N ASP A 114 9.04 -7.56 11.85
CA ASP A 114 8.10 -7.08 12.85
C ASP A 114 6.81 -6.59 12.24
N ILE A 115 6.87 -5.90 11.09
CA ILE A 115 5.68 -5.42 10.39
C ILE A 115 4.78 -6.59 9.98
N ALA A 116 5.35 -7.68 9.45
CA ALA A 116 4.58 -8.88 9.12
C ALA A 116 3.90 -9.50 10.33
N ARG A 117 4.58 -9.49 11.50
CA ARG A 117 4.02 -9.98 12.75
C ARG A 117 2.83 -9.16 13.19
N GLU A 118 2.93 -7.83 13.15
CA GLU A 118 1.85 -6.91 13.51
C GLU A 118 0.66 -7.04 12.58
N ILE A 119 0.88 -7.04 11.26
CA ILE A 119 -0.18 -7.25 10.25
C ILE A 119 -0.89 -8.59 10.49
N GLY A 120 -0.14 -9.67 10.74
CA GLY A 120 -0.71 -10.99 11.00
C GLY A 120 -1.57 -11.03 12.27
N ALA A 121 -1.09 -10.41 13.36
CA ALA A 121 -1.82 -10.32 14.62
C ALA A 121 -3.11 -9.48 14.49
N ASP A 122 -3.05 -8.34 13.82
CA ASP A 122 -4.23 -7.51 13.58
C ASP A 122 -5.23 -8.21 12.64
N ALA A 123 -4.76 -8.89 11.60
CA ALA A 123 -5.61 -9.68 10.72
C ALA A 123 -6.37 -10.78 11.47
N GLU A 124 -5.69 -11.52 12.36
CA GLU A 124 -6.35 -12.52 13.22
C GLU A 124 -7.39 -11.90 14.15
N LYS A 125 -7.05 -10.79 14.80
CA LYS A 125 -7.91 -10.09 15.74
C LYS A 125 -9.23 -9.62 15.12
N ILE A 126 -9.21 -9.22 13.85
CA ILE A 126 -10.41 -8.75 13.13
C ILE A 126 -11.08 -9.86 12.31
N GLY A 127 -10.64 -11.12 12.42
CA GLY A 127 -11.21 -12.25 11.69
C GLY A 127 -10.88 -12.29 10.20
N SER A 128 -9.90 -11.51 9.72
CA SER A 128 -9.44 -11.56 8.32
C SER A 128 -8.88 -12.94 7.98
N PRO A 129 -9.02 -13.43 6.76
CA PRO A 129 -8.39 -14.68 6.31
C PRO A 129 -6.87 -14.58 6.15
N LEU A 130 -6.31 -13.37 6.03
CA LEU A 130 -4.87 -13.14 5.89
C LEU A 130 -4.11 -13.61 7.15
N ARG A 131 -3.01 -14.31 6.95
CA ARG A 131 -2.14 -14.80 8.02
C ARG A 131 -0.70 -14.34 7.81
N ARG A 132 0.06 -14.27 8.88
CA ARG A 132 1.49 -13.98 8.84
C ARG A 132 2.23 -14.90 7.84
N SER A 133 1.88 -16.19 7.81
CA SER A 133 2.48 -17.16 6.89
C SER A 133 2.26 -16.84 5.42
N ASP A 134 1.19 -16.10 5.06
CA ASP A 134 0.94 -15.67 3.70
C ASP A 134 1.88 -14.53 3.31
N LEU A 135 2.13 -13.61 4.25
CA LEU A 135 3.15 -12.56 4.09
C LEU A 135 4.54 -13.18 3.92
N GLU A 136 4.92 -14.10 4.81
CA GLU A 136 6.25 -14.73 4.80
C GLU A 136 6.55 -15.50 3.50
N LYS A 137 5.54 -16.13 2.91
CA LYS A 137 5.64 -16.86 1.63
C LYS A 137 5.62 -15.94 0.41
N TYR A 138 5.17 -14.70 0.57
CA TYR A 138 5.03 -13.78 -0.55
C TYR A 138 6.39 -13.39 -1.13
N ASN A 139 6.49 -13.44 -2.46
CA ASN A 139 7.61 -12.93 -3.23
C ASN A 139 7.09 -12.26 -4.50
N SER A 140 7.52 -11.04 -4.74
CA SER A 140 7.26 -10.37 -6.00
C SER A 140 8.05 -11.02 -7.12
N VAL A 141 7.40 -11.23 -8.25
CA VAL A 141 8.01 -11.83 -9.44
C VAL A 141 7.90 -10.89 -10.64
N TRP A 142 8.91 -10.93 -11.51
CA TRP A 142 8.83 -10.29 -12.81
C TRP A 142 7.84 -11.03 -13.70
N ARG A 143 7.07 -10.27 -14.47
CA ARG A 143 6.17 -10.80 -15.49
C ARG A 143 6.37 -10.06 -16.79
N ASP A 144 6.39 -10.79 -17.89
CA ASP A 144 6.39 -10.18 -19.21
C ASP A 144 5.03 -9.50 -19.44
N PRO A 145 5.03 -8.26 -19.95
CA PRO A 145 3.78 -7.58 -20.26
C PRO A 145 3.08 -8.24 -21.44
N LEU A 146 1.76 -8.15 -21.49
CA LEU A 146 1.02 -8.39 -22.73
C LEU A 146 1.38 -7.29 -23.72
N ALA A 147 1.67 -7.66 -24.97
CA ALA A 147 2.02 -6.73 -26.01
C ALA A 147 1.09 -6.90 -27.22
N LEU A 148 0.49 -5.79 -27.66
CA LEU A 148 -0.29 -5.72 -28.90
C LEU A 148 0.38 -4.75 -29.85
N ARG A 149 0.92 -5.29 -30.95
CA ARG A 149 1.54 -4.49 -31.99
C ARG A 149 0.51 -3.99 -32.98
N LEU A 150 0.39 -2.69 -33.10
CA LEU A 150 -0.36 -1.99 -34.12
C LEU A 150 0.58 -1.49 -35.23
N LYS A 151 0.04 -0.81 -36.25
CA LYS A 151 0.84 -0.35 -37.41
C LYS A 151 2.05 0.51 -36.98
N ASP A 152 1.83 1.50 -36.11
CA ASP A 152 2.84 2.50 -35.75
C ASP A 152 3.20 2.54 -34.28
N VAL A 153 2.53 1.72 -33.42
CA VAL A 153 2.72 1.68 -31.98
C VAL A 153 2.60 0.26 -31.44
N THR A 154 3.20 0.02 -30.28
CA THR A 154 2.97 -1.20 -29.49
C THR A 154 2.35 -0.82 -28.17
N LEU A 155 1.21 -1.41 -27.84
CA LEU A 155 0.54 -1.26 -26.56
C LEU A 155 1.03 -2.35 -25.62
N TYR A 156 1.34 -1.96 -24.38
CA TYR A 156 1.72 -2.88 -23.32
C TYR A 156 0.72 -2.79 -22.17
N ASN A 157 0.38 -3.94 -21.60
CA ASN A 157 -0.49 -4.02 -20.44
C ASN A 157 -0.04 -5.13 -19.49
N PHE A 158 -0.50 -5.09 -18.26
CA PHE A 158 -0.23 -6.15 -17.29
C PHE A 158 -0.94 -7.45 -17.69
N PRO A 159 -0.29 -8.63 -17.50
CA PRO A 159 -0.94 -9.91 -17.71
C PRO A 159 -1.95 -10.22 -16.59
N PRO A 160 -2.86 -11.19 -16.78
CA PRO A 160 -3.69 -11.70 -15.71
C PRO A 160 -2.86 -12.15 -14.50
N PRO A 161 -3.39 -12.01 -13.27
CA PRO A 161 -4.79 -11.73 -12.91
C PRO A 161 -5.17 -10.25 -12.80
N THR A 162 -4.37 -9.32 -13.32
CA THR A 162 -4.78 -7.91 -13.34
C THR A 162 -5.94 -7.66 -14.30
N GLN A 163 -6.83 -6.74 -13.95
CA GLN A 163 -8.04 -6.43 -14.72
C GLN A 163 -7.79 -5.35 -15.81
N GLY A 164 -6.56 -5.11 -16.18
CA GLY A 164 -6.19 -4.05 -17.10
C GLY A 164 -6.69 -4.21 -18.55
N LEU A 165 -7.31 -5.35 -18.89
CA LEU A 165 -7.91 -5.62 -20.20
C LEU A 165 -9.44 -5.53 -20.20
N ALA A 166 -10.09 -5.21 -19.07
CA ALA A 166 -11.54 -5.11 -18.95
C ALA A 166 -12.06 -3.74 -19.39
#